data_3c4b1e736ba5f49c894131ce8b55180a
#
_entry.id   3c4b1e736ba5f49c894131ce8b55180a
#
_cell.length_a   1.000
_cell.length_b   1.000
_cell.length_c   1.000
_cell.angle_alpha   90.00
_cell.angle_beta   90.00
_cell.angle_gamma   90.00
#
_symmetry.space_group_name_H-M   'P 1'
#
loop_
_entity.id
_entity.type
_entity.pdbx_description
1 polymer ?
#
loop_
_entity_poly.entity_id
_entity_poly.type
_entity_poly.pdbx_seq_one_letter_code
_entity_poly.pdbx_strand_id
1 'polypeptide(L)'
;MQFESKQIELKNGKIATLRAPRTEDAAALLSCIKQCFGETDFLSRYPDEFNMTVEQEATFLTRALASPSQLMIVCEVDGTIVGNASFQATPLRKMAHRAQVALSICQAFWGLGIGTAMLTALVDAARSAGLSQLELEYVEGNDRGRAIYDKLGFTVYGERPDAIRLADGTSKSEILMVKQL
;
A
#
# COMPACT_ATOMS: atom_id res chain seq x y z
N MET A 1 5.29 11.72 8.82
CA MET A 1 3.91 12.26 9.00
C MET A 1 3.19 11.45 10.06
N GLN A 2 2.22 12.06 10.79
CA GLN A 2 1.41 11.35 11.78
C GLN A 2 0.06 10.99 11.17
N PHE A 3 -0.48 9.84 11.55
CA PHE A 3 -1.81 9.38 11.18
C PHE A 3 -2.61 9.06 12.45
N GLU A 4 -3.74 9.73 12.61
CA GLU A 4 -4.64 9.46 13.72
C GLU A 4 -5.37 8.13 13.49
N SER A 5 -5.36 7.28 14.52
CA SER A 5 -6.03 5.99 14.47
C SER A 5 -7.54 6.16 14.28
N LYS A 6 -8.12 5.37 13.39
CA LYS A 6 -9.57 5.33 13.19
C LYS A 6 -10.09 3.90 13.05
N GLN A 7 -11.28 3.67 13.57
CA GLN A 7 -11.99 2.42 13.38
C GLN A 7 -12.84 2.48 12.09
N ILE A 8 -12.93 1.36 11.41
CA ILE A 8 -13.79 1.15 10.26
C ILE A 8 -14.59 -0.14 10.45
N GLU A 9 -15.86 -0.13 10.07
CA GLU A 9 -16.67 -1.33 10.01
C GLU A 9 -16.45 -2.03 8.67
N LEU A 10 -16.11 -3.31 8.73
CA LEU A 10 -15.93 -4.16 7.56
C LEU A 10 -17.28 -4.70 7.08
N LYS A 11 -17.37 -5.07 5.80
CA LYS A 11 -18.62 -5.61 5.22
C LYS A 11 -19.13 -6.90 5.90
N ASN A 12 -18.29 -7.59 6.67
CA ASN A 12 -18.66 -8.77 7.46
C ASN A 12 -19.06 -8.42 8.90
N GLY A 13 -19.22 -7.14 9.25
CA GLY A 13 -19.58 -6.65 10.58
C GLY A 13 -18.44 -6.56 11.59
N LYS A 14 -17.23 -7.02 11.25
CA LYS A 14 -16.06 -6.84 12.13
C LYS A 14 -15.58 -5.40 12.11
N ILE A 15 -14.95 -4.99 13.20
CA ILE A 15 -14.27 -3.71 13.29
C ILE A 15 -12.79 -3.90 12.99
N ALA A 16 -12.26 -3.08 12.11
CA ALA A 16 -10.83 -2.96 11.86
C ALA A 16 -10.32 -1.59 12.31
N THR A 17 -9.06 -1.55 12.74
CA THR A 17 -8.38 -0.32 13.13
C THR A 17 -7.34 0.04 12.06
N LEU A 18 -7.47 1.21 11.47
CA LEU A 18 -6.42 1.82 10.66
C LEU A 18 -5.57 2.70 11.59
N ARG A 19 -4.26 2.48 11.60
CA ARG A 19 -3.33 3.24 12.45
C ARG A 19 -1.95 3.37 11.82
N ALA A 20 -1.14 4.30 12.32
CA ALA A 20 0.29 4.28 12.02
C ALA A 20 0.92 2.98 12.58
N PRO A 21 1.90 2.37 11.88
CA PRO A 21 2.66 1.28 12.46
C PRO A 21 3.46 1.76 13.66
N ARG A 22 3.83 0.82 14.53
CA ARG A 22 4.78 1.03 15.63
C ARG A 22 6.05 0.24 15.33
N THR A 23 7.15 0.58 15.97
CA THR A 23 8.41 -0.17 15.80
C THR A 23 8.26 -1.64 16.20
N GLU A 24 7.42 -1.91 17.21
CA GLU A 24 7.11 -3.24 17.71
C GLU A 24 6.29 -4.10 16.73
N ASP A 25 5.65 -3.47 15.75
CA ASP A 25 4.89 -4.18 14.70
C ASP A 25 5.80 -4.85 13.65
N ALA A 26 7.11 -4.62 13.68
CA ALA A 26 8.05 -5.07 12.65
C ALA A 26 7.89 -6.55 12.29
N ALA A 27 7.83 -7.44 13.27
CA ALA A 27 7.67 -8.88 13.02
C ALA A 27 6.30 -9.22 12.39
N ALA A 28 5.23 -8.61 12.90
CA ALA A 28 3.87 -8.84 12.40
C ALA A 28 3.69 -8.27 10.98
N LEU A 29 4.28 -7.10 10.71
CA LEU A 29 4.23 -6.46 9.40
C LEU A 29 5.01 -7.26 8.35
N LEU A 30 6.23 -7.74 8.68
CA LEU A 30 6.99 -8.63 7.81
C LEU A 30 6.22 -9.91 7.48
N SER A 31 5.58 -10.53 8.48
CA SER A 31 4.74 -11.71 8.27
C SER A 31 3.58 -11.42 7.31
N CYS A 32 2.86 -10.31 7.52
CA CYS A 32 1.77 -9.88 6.66
C CYS A 32 2.25 -9.63 5.21
N ILE A 33 3.35 -8.89 5.02
CA ILE A 33 3.90 -8.59 3.70
C ILE A 33 4.33 -9.86 2.97
N LYS A 34 5.05 -10.75 3.68
CA LYS A 34 5.51 -12.04 3.11
C LYS A 34 4.34 -12.93 2.72
N GLN A 35 3.29 -12.96 3.54
CA GLN A 35 2.05 -13.65 3.21
C GLN A 35 1.41 -13.08 1.95
N CYS A 36 1.28 -11.76 1.83
CA CYS A 36 0.74 -11.11 0.64
C CYS A 36 1.53 -11.46 -0.63
N PHE A 37 2.86 -11.54 -0.56
CA PHE A 37 3.69 -11.97 -1.70
C PHE A 37 3.40 -13.42 -2.13
N GLY A 38 3.06 -14.30 -1.20
CA GLY A 38 2.71 -15.70 -1.50
C GLY A 38 1.28 -15.91 -1.99
N GLU A 39 0.40 -14.94 -1.81
CA GLU A 39 -1.03 -15.08 -2.11
C GLU A 39 -1.43 -14.55 -3.49
N THR A 40 -0.52 -13.85 -4.22
CA THR A 40 -0.86 -13.22 -5.50
C THR A 40 0.36 -12.92 -6.37
N ASP A 41 0.17 -12.99 -7.69
CA ASP A 41 1.14 -12.55 -8.71
C ASP A 41 1.06 -11.04 -9.01
N PHE A 42 0.29 -10.27 -8.24
CA PHE A 42 0.13 -8.82 -8.45
C PHE A 42 1.10 -7.98 -7.65
N LEU A 43 2.02 -8.59 -6.91
CA LEU A 43 3.11 -7.94 -6.20
C LEU A 43 4.44 -8.30 -6.86
N SER A 44 5.40 -7.40 -6.77
CA SER A 44 6.66 -7.45 -7.53
C SER A 44 7.72 -8.42 -7.00
N ARG A 45 7.42 -9.22 -5.96
CA ARG A 45 8.38 -10.13 -5.33
C ARG A 45 7.75 -11.48 -5.03
N TYR A 46 8.58 -12.51 -5.09
CA TYR A 46 8.25 -13.80 -4.48
C TYR A 46 8.57 -13.77 -2.97
N PRO A 47 7.92 -14.63 -2.15
CA PRO A 47 8.15 -14.66 -0.70
C PRO A 47 9.60 -14.94 -0.29
N ASP A 48 10.34 -15.71 -1.08
CA ASP A 48 11.75 -16.06 -0.85
C ASP A 48 12.74 -14.95 -1.22
N GLU A 49 12.31 -13.96 -2.00
CA GLU A 49 13.08 -12.76 -2.31
C GLU A 49 12.98 -11.69 -1.20
N PHE A 50 12.05 -11.86 -0.26
CA PHE A 50 11.82 -10.92 0.82
C PHE A 50 12.54 -11.37 2.10
N ASN A 51 13.82 -11.01 2.22
CA ASN A 51 14.75 -11.46 3.26
C ASN A 51 15.06 -10.38 4.30
N MET A 52 14.15 -9.42 4.51
CA MET A 52 14.30 -8.37 5.51
C MET A 52 14.22 -8.96 6.93
N THR A 53 15.16 -8.61 7.83
CA THR A 53 15.09 -9.03 9.23
C THR A 53 14.16 -8.13 10.04
N VAL A 54 13.72 -8.60 11.21
CA VAL A 54 12.88 -7.82 12.13
C VAL A 54 13.57 -6.52 12.54
N GLU A 55 14.88 -6.55 12.79
CA GLU A 55 15.66 -5.37 13.15
C GLU A 55 15.78 -4.36 12.02
N GLN A 56 15.90 -4.85 10.78
CA GLN A 56 15.91 -3.99 9.59
C GLN A 56 14.55 -3.32 9.39
N GLU A 57 13.45 -4.06 9.54
CA GLU A 57 12.10 -3.51 9.46
C GLU A 57 11.85 -2.50 10.57
N ALA A 58 12.20 -2.80 11.83
CA ALA A 58 12.08 -1.86 12.94
C ALA A 58 12.85 -0.55 12.67
N THR A 59 14.06 -0.66 12.11
CA THR A 59 14.86 0.50 11.69
C THR A 59 14.18 1.28 10.57
N PHE A 60 13.61 0.59 9.58
CA PHE A 60 12.85 1.21 8.49
C PHE A 60 11.62 1.94 9.02
N LEU A 61 10.83 1.30 9.88
CA LEU A 61 9.65 1.91 10.52
C LEU A 61 10.03 3.18 11.30
N THR A 62 11.10 3.12 12.08
CA THR A 62 11.59 4.29 12.83
C THR A 62 11.87 5.49 11.90
N ARG A 63 12.55 5.23 10.78
CA ARG A 63 12.85 6.28 9.77
C ARG A 63 11.59 6.77 9.06
N ALA A 64 10.70 5.87 8.68
CA ALA A 64 9.46 6.19 7.98
C ALA A 64 8.54 7.05 8.84
N LEU A 65 8.40 6.72 10.14
CA LEU A 65 7.59 7.48 11.10
C LEU A 65 8.15 8.88 11.37
N ALA A 66 9.46 9.04 11.33
CA ALA A 66 10.12 10.35 11.48
C ALA A 66 10.10 11.18 10.18
N SER A 67 9.79 10.58 9.03
CA SER A 67 9.85 11.25 7.73
C SER A 67 8.69 12.24 7.53
N PRO A 68 8.95 13.47 7.08
CA PRO A 68 7.89 14.41 6.70
C PRO A 68 7.32 14.12 5.31
N SER A 69 7.93 13.25 4.53
CA SER A 69 7.56 12.94 3.13
C SER A 69 6.96 11.54 2.94
N GLN A 70 6.77 10.80 4.03
CA GLN A 70 6.22 9.45 3.99
C GLN A 70 5.08 9.30 5.00
N LEU A 71 4.03 8.60 4.61
CA LEU A 71 3.00 8.10 5.50
C LEU A 71 2.87 6.59 5.35
N MET A 72 2.76 5.90 6.47
CA MET A 72 2.43 4.47 6.51
C MET A 72 1.21 4.23 7.39
N ILE A 73 0.34 3.33 6.95
CA ILE A 73 -0.87 2.90 7.65
C ILE A 73 -0.89 1.38 7.66
N VAL A 74 -1.17 0.77 8.79
CA VAL A 74 -1.51 -0.64 8.92
C VAL A 74 -3.00 -0.80 9.21
N CYS A 75 -3.58 -1.90 8.75
CA CYS A 75 -4.92 -2.35 9.11
C CYS A 75 -4.82 -3.50 10.08
N GLU A 76 -5.41 -3.35 11.26
CA GLU A 76 -5.47 -4.35 12.31
C GLU A 76 -6.89 -4.86 12.48
N VAL A 77 -7.07 -6.18 12.49
CA VAL A 77 -8.34 -6.88 12.76
C VAL A 77 -8.09 -7.90 13.84
N ASP A 78 -8.85 -7.85 14.93
CA ASP A 78 -8.73 -8.79 16.06
C ASP A 78 -7.27 -8.90 16.58
N GLY A 79 -6.52 -7.78 16.64
CA GLY A 79 -5.13 -7.73 17.10
C GLY A 79 -4.09 -8.21 16.07
N THR A 80 -4.50 -8.55 14.84
CA THR A 80 -3.62 -9.02 13.77
C THR A 80 -3.49 -7.98 12.67
N ILE A 81 -2.26 -7.68 12.22
CA ILE A 81 -2.03 -6.84 11.04
C ILE A 81 -2.35 -7.66 9.79
N VAL A 82 -3.31 -7.17 9.02
CA VAL A 82 -3.87 -7.85 7.83
C VAL A 82 -3.61 -7.12 6.53
N GLY A 83 -3.00 -5.95 6.59
CA GLY A 83 -2.63 -5.17 5.42
C GLY A 83 -1.86 -3.92 5.80
N ASN A 84 -1.20 -3.35 4.80
CA ASN A 84 -0.49 -2.09 4.93
C ASN A 84 -0.69 -1.23 3.67
N ALA A 85 -0.60 0.07 3.84
CA ALA A 85 -0.59 1.04 2.76
C ALA A 85 0.35 2.18 3.10
N SER A 86 0.93 2.78 2.09
CA SER A 86 1.80 3.94 2.28
C SER A 86 1.76 4.85 1.05
N PHE A 87 2.16 6.10 1.26
CA PHE A 87 2.69 6.90 0.18
C PHE A 87 4.07 7.44 0.55
N GLN A 88 4.88 7.69 -0.46
CA GLN A 88 6.19 8.31 -0.32
C GLN A 88 6.38 9.40 -1.38
N ALA A 89 6.58 10.64 -0.93
CA ALA A 89 6.99 11.74 -1.77
C ALA A 89 8.52 11.81 -1.85
N THR A 90 9.03 12.28 -2.99
CA THR A 90 10.47 12.51 -3.16
C THR A 90 10.90 13.82 -2.51
N PRO A 91 12.11 13.91 -1.93
CA PRO A 91 12.62 15.17 -1.39
C PRO A 91 13.10 16.15 -2.48
N LEU A 92 13.09 15.74 -3.73
CA LEU A 92 13.53 16.58 -4.86
C LEU A 92 12.50 17.69 -5.12
N ARG A 93 12.88 18.94 -4.93
CA ARG A 93 11.98 20.11 -4.98
C ARG A 93 11.06 20.17 -6.20
N LYS A 94 11.56 19.81 -7.39
CA LYS A 94 10.76 19.79 -8.63
C LYS A 94 9.71 18.66 -8.67
N MET A 95 9.82 17.67 -7.80
CA MET A 95 8.97 16.48 -7.77
C MET A 95 8.26 16.31 -6.41
N ALA A 96 8.51 17.21 -5.46
CA ALA A 96 7.99 17.09 -4.08
C ALA A 96 6.46 17.27 -3.98
N HIS A 97 5.80 17.66 -5.07
CA HIS A 97 4.35 17.80 -5.16
C HIS A 97 3.61 16.48 -5.39
N ARG A 98 4.32 15.38 -5.63
CA ARG A 98 3.76 14.06 -5.94
C ARG A 98 4.32 12.95 -5.05
N ALA A 99 3.54 11.90 -4.87
CA ALA A 99 3.96 10.73 -4.10
C ALA A 99 3.52 9.43 -4.76
N GLN A 100 4.35 8.39 -4.58
CA GLN A 100 4.05 7.03 -5.00
C GLN A 100 3.27 6.32 -3.91
N VAL A 101 2.20 5.61 -4.27
CA VAL A 101 1.32 4.85 -3.37
C VAL A 101 1.62 3.37 -3.48
N ALA A 102 1.61 2.68 -2.35
CA ALA A 102 1.66 1.21 -2.27
C ALA A 102 0.56 0.69 -1.33
N LEU A 103 0.01 -0.48 -1.65
CA LEU A 103 -1.03 -1.16 -0.87
C LEU A 103 -0.85 -2.67 -0.96
N SER A 104 -0.90 -3.36 0.17
CA SER A 104 -1.07 -4.82 0.21
C SER A 104 -2.01 -5.23 1.33
N ILE A 105 -2.82 -6.28 1.08
CA ILE A 105 -3.80 -6.82 2.02
C ILE A 105 -3.81 -8.34 1.85
N CYS A 106 -3.74 -9.08 2.96
CA CYS A 106 -3.85 -10.54 2.95
C CYS A 106 -5.16 -11.00 2.30
N GLN A 107 -5.11 -12.05 1.50
CA GLN A 107 -6.21 -12.52 0.65
C GLN A 107 -7.50 -12.80 1.42
N ALA A 108 -7.39 -13.36 2.63
CA ALA A 108 -8.53 -13.64 3.50
C ALA A 108 -9.38 -12.40 3.86
N PHE A 109 -8.82 -11.20 3.70
CA PHE A 109 -9.47 -9.92 4.00
C PHE A 109 -9.84 -9.11 2.76
N TRP A 110 -9.74 -9.71 1.57
CA TRP A 110 -10.16 -9.06 0.35
C TRP A 110 -11.69 -8.91 0.27
N GLY A 111 -12.14 -7.86 -0.39
CA GLY A 111 -13.58 -7.60 -0.59
C GLY A 111 -14.30 -7.00 0.62
N LEU A 112 -13.65 -6.88 1.78
CA LEU A 112 -14.23 -6.39 3.02
C LEU A 112 -14.26 -4.85 3.16
N GLY A 113 -13.71 -4.11 2.18
CA GLY A 113 -13.69 -2.64 2.19
C GLY A 113 -12.39 -2.02 2.70
N ILE A 114 -11.45 -2.82 3.23
CA ILE A 114 -10.18 -2.36 3.80
C ILE A 114 -9.38 -1.52 2.79
N GLY A 115 -9.17 -2.02 1.57
CA GLY A 115 -8.38 -1.32 0.56
C GLY A 115 -8.95 0.06 0.21
N THR A 116 -10.27 0.17 0.06
CA THR A 116 -10.91 1.46 -0.17
C THR A 116 -10.68 2.41 1.01
N ALA A 117 -10.86 1.93 2.24
CA ALA A 117 -10.68 2.75 3.43
C ALA A 117 -9.24 3.24 3.61
N MET A 118 -8.25 2.36 3.40
CA MET A 118 -6.82 2.71 3.50
C MET A 118 -6.41 3.72 2.43
N LEU A 119 -6.80 3.50 1.18
CA LEU A 119 -6.49 4.43 0.09
C LEU A 119 -7.20 5.78 0.24
N THR A 120 -8.46 5.80 0.73
CA THR A 120 -9.14 7.06 1.09
C THR A 120 -8.34 7.81 2.14
N ALA A 121 -7.88 7.13 3.19
CA ALA A 121 -7.07 7.74 4.24
C ALA A 121 -5.74 8.30 3.71
N LEU A 122 -5.08 7.60 2.78
CA LEU A 122 -3.85 8.11 2.13
C LEU A 122 -4.13 9.34 1.27
N VAL A 123 -5.23 9.35 0.49
CA VAL A 123 -5.64 10.50 -0.34
C VAL A 123 -5.90 11.73 0.53
N ASP A 124 -6.63 11.58 1.63
CA ASP A 124 -6.94 12.67 2.55
C ASP A 124 -5.68 13.22 3.24
N ALA A 125 -4.80 12.33 3.68
CA ALA A 125 -3.52 12.70 4.28
C ALA A 125 -2.60 13.41 3.28
N ALA A 126 -2.55 12.95 2.02
CA ALA A 126 -1.76 13.56 0.96
C ALA A 126 -2.22 14.99 0.66
N ARG A 127 -3.55 15.21 0.58
CA ARG A 127 -4.12 16.57 0.46
C ARG A 127 -3.73 17.46 1.63
N SER A 128 -3.87 16.95 2.85
CA SER A 128 -3.50 17.69 4.07
C SER A 128 -2.02 18.03 4.13
N ALA A 129 -1.17 17.21 3.53
CA ALA A 129 0.26 17.43 3.39
C ALA A 129 0.64 18.39 2.25
N GLY A 130 -0.33 18.90 1.48
CA GLY A 130 -0.10 19.80 0.36
C GLY A 130 0.42 19.12 -0.92
N LEU A 131 0.31 17.80 -1.04
CA LEU A 131 0.58 17.10 -2.28
C LEU A 131 -0.53 17.42 -3.29
N SER A 132 -0.17 17.53 -4.56
CA SER A 132 -1.13 17.75 -5.65
C SER A 132 -1.39 16.50 -6.51
N GLN A 133 -0.59 15.44 -6.30
CA GLN A 133 -0.66 14.26 -7.15
C GLN A 133 -0.26 13.00 -6.39
N LEU A 134 -1.03 11.92 -6.58
CA LEU A 134 -0.67 10.57 -6.20
C LEU A 134 -0.54 9.68 -7.43
N GLU A 135 0.47 8.83 -7.43
CA GLU A 135 0.76 7.89 -8.50
C GLU A 135 0.78 6.47 -7.94
N LEU A 136 0.37 5.52 -8.74
CA LEU A 136 0.52 4.09 -8.45
C LEU A 136 0.70 3.30 -9.74
N GLU A 137 1.20 2.09 -9.59
CA GLU A 137 1.23 1.09 -10.64
C GLU A 137 0.58 -0.19 -10.14
N TYR A 138 -0.07 -0.93 -11.03
CA TYR A 138 -0.61 -2.24 -10.73
C TYR A 138 -0.39 -3.20 -11.89
N VAL A 139 -0.26 -4.48 -11.59
CA VAL A 139 -0.02 -5.54 -12.57
C VAL A 139 -1.32 -5.85 -13.29
N GLU A 140 -1.25 -5.97 -14.62
CA GLU A 140 -2.36 -6.36 -15.50
C GLU A 140 -3.08 -7.61 -14.99
N GLY A 141 -4.44 -7.57 -15.02
CA GLY A 141 -5.30 -8.61 -14.46
C GLY A 141 -5.67 -8.41 -12.99
N ASN A 142 -5.13 -7.40 -12.29
CA ASN A 142 -5.57 -7.03 -10.95
C ASN A 142 -6.85 -6.18 -11.00
N ASP A 143 -7.95 -6.77 -11.48
CA ASP A 143 -9.24 -6.07 -11.63
C ASP A 143 -9.79 -5.56 -10.31
N ARG A 144 -9.49 -6.26 -9.21
CA ARG A 144 -9.89 -5.85 -7.86
C ARG A 144 -9.18 -4.57 -7.40
N GLY A 145 -7.88 -4.50 -7.62
CA GLY A 145 -7.11 -3.29 -7.37
C GLY A 145 -7.60 -2.14 -8.25
N ARG A 146 -7.74 -2.39 -9.55
CA ARG A 146 -8.25 -1.41 -10.52
C ARG A 146 -9.58 -0.82 -10.09
N ALA A 147 -10.57 -1.65 -9.70
CA ALA A 147 -11.88 -1.17 -9.27
C ALA A 147 -11.81 -0.20 -8.08
N ILE A 148 -10.86 -0.39 -7.15
CA ILE A 148 -10.64 0.52 -6.03
C ILE A 148 -10.02 1.84 -6.53
N TYR A 149 -9.03 1.77 -7.41
CA TYR A 149 -8.35 2.95 -7.95
C TYR A 149 -9.29 3.81 -8.78
N ASP A 150 -10.07 3.20 -9.69
CA ASP A 150 -11.09 3.88 -10.50
C ASP A 150 -12.14 4.57 -9.60
N LYS A 151 -12.63 3.86 -8.57
CA LYS A 151 -13.60 4.41 -7.60
C LYS A 151 -13.05 5.64 -6.86
N LEU A 152 -11.75 5.69 -6.61
CA LEU A 152 -11.09 6.80 -5.92
C LEU A 152 -10.63 7.90 -6.88
N GLY A 153 -10.91 7.76 -8.19
CA GLY A 153 -10.64 8.77 -9.20
C GLY A 153 -9.18 8.78 -9.68
N PHE A 154 -8.48 7.66 -9.58
CA PHE A 154 -7.25 7.47 -10.32
C PHE A 154 -7.57 7.20 -11.79
N THR A 155 -6.74 7.72 -12.69
CA THR A 155 -6.86 7.56 -14.16
C THR A 155 -5.58 6.96 -14.72
N VAL A 156 -5.73 6.09 -15.71
CA VAL A 156 -4.58 5.50 -16.43
C VAL A 156 -3.91 6.59 -17.27
N TYR A 157 -2.59 6.69 -17.17
CA TYR A 157 -1.80 7.61 -17.99
C TYR A 157 -0.71 6.91 -18.80
N GLY A 158 -0.50 5.61 -18.57
CA GLY A 158 0.50 4.84 -19.30
C GLY A 158 0.47 3.36 -18.98
N GLU A 159 1.27 2.62 -19.73
CA GLU A 159 1.50 1.19 -19.57
C GLU A 159 2.99 0.92 -19.74
N ARG A 160 3.53 0.04 -18.91
CA ARG A 160 4.87 -0.53 -19.07
C ARG A 160 4.70 -1.97 -19.54
N PRO A 161 4.88 -2.27 -20.83
CA PRO A 161 4.72 -3.62 -21.33
C PRO A 161 5.84 -4.52 -20.83
N ASP A 162 5.55 -5.82 -20.68
CA ASP A 162 6.51 -6.86 -20.25
C ASP A 162 7.27 -6.50 -18.95
N ALA A 163 6.57 -5.86 -18.02
CA ALA A 163 7.16 -5.31 -16.80
C ALA A 163 7.42 -6.39 -15.73
N ILE A 164 6.54 -7.38 -15.65
CA ILE A 164 6.62 -8.50 -14.69
C ILE A 164 6.72 -9.80 -15.49
N ARG A 165 7.67 -10.66 -15.13
CA ARG A 165 7.77 -12.00 -15.66
C ARG A 165 7.60 -13.03 -14.56
N LEU A 166 6.57 -13.84 -14.66
CA LEU A 166 6.26 -14.91 -13.72
C LEU A 166 7.19 -16.12 -13.91
N ALA A 167 7.28 -16.97 -12.89
CA ALA A 167 8.12 -18.18 -12.92
C ALA A 167 7.76 -19.17 -14.04
N ASP A 168 6.51 -19.17 -14.49
CA ASP A 168 6.04 -19.98 -15.63
C ASP A 168 6.39 -19.38 -17.00
N GLY A 169 7.06 -18.23 -17.04
CA GLY A 169 7.44 -17.49 -18.23
C GLY A 169 6.37 -16.51 -18.74
N THR A 170 5.20 -16.44 -18.11
CA THR A 170 4.15 -15.47 -18.46
C THR A 170 4.63 -14.06 -18.18
N SER A 171 4.52 -13.17 -19.15
CA SER A 171 4.77 -11.74 -18.99
C SER A 171 3.48 -10.97 -18.77
N LYS A 172 3.54 -9.95 -17.93
CA LYS A 172 2.43 -9.02 -17.65
C LYS A 172 2.90 -7.59 -17.75
N SER A 173 2.00 -6.72 -18.18
CA SER A 173 2.20 -5.27 -18.15
C SER A 173 1.97 -4.71 -16.74
N GLU A 174 2.59 -3.57 -16.45
CA GLU A 174 2.19 -2.68 -15.36
C GLU A 174 1.39 -1.51 -15.92
N ILE A 175 0.25 -1.26 -15.32
CA ILE A 175 -0.62 -0.14 -15.66
C ILE A 175 -0.34 1.01 -14.71
N LEU A 176 -0.01 2.17 -15.27
CA LEU A 176 0.38 3.36 -14.52
C LEU A 176 -0.84 4.26 -14.33
N MET A 177 -1.15 4.59 -13.09
CA MET A 177 -2.29 5.45 -12.75
C MET A 177 -1.88 6.68 -11.96
N VAL A 178 -2.62 7.76 -12.17
CA VAL A 178 -2.43 9.03 -11.47
C VAL A 178 -3.75 9.56 -10.96
N LYS A 179 -3.71 10.18 -9.79
CA LYS A 179 -4.81 10.98 -9.24
C LYS A 179 -4.33 12.39 -8.95
N GLN A 180 -5.00 13.38 -9.53
CA GLN A 180 -4.87 14.79 -9.10
C GLN A 180 -5.69 14.98 -7.80
N LEU A 181 -5.12 15.72 -6.83
CA LEU A 181 -5.65 15.89 -5.46
C LEU A 181 -6.41 17.20 -5.29
#